data_4e0f603b6787821b21a5255df5242912
#
_entry.id   4e0f603b6787821b21a5255df5242912
#
_cell.length_a   1.000
_cell.length_b   1.000
_cell.length_c   1.000
_cell.angle_alpha   90.00
_cell.angle_beta   90.00
_cell.angle_gamma   90.00
#
_symmetry.space_group_name_H-M   'P 1'
#
loop_
_entity.id
_entity.type
_entity.pdbx_description
1 polymer ?
#
loop_
_entity_poly.entity_id
_entity_poly.type
_entity_poly.pdbx_seq_one_letter_code
_entity_poly.pdbx_strand_id
1 'polypeptide(L)'
;MFKIKLLLTSLLVAFACLVLKAEKRKILFIGNSYTSVNDLPTTLKNLALSMGDTLEMDSNTPGGMTFNAHTTNATTLAKIQLGGWDYVVLQAQSQEPSFDPSQVAVDTYPYAKKLDSLVHVSNPCAETIFYMTWGRKNGDASNCAAYPPICTYNGMQQRLRESYLEMAMNNNATCAPAGVAWKKVRDTYPLIELYNADESHPSVSGTYLVACTFYSSLYHRSSVGSTYIPSGLLATDATNLQTIGSNTVLDSLENWQQDGSLPKANYSSSNIQNQFSFTNQSVRSTQYEWNFGDGSAISTTASPIHSFTATGNYTVTLKAKNTCGHFDLMSKSLTVSSVPNGTNDVNISEPNNVSYASQCLTINNIGHVNNIRIVNLFGQVIKDATITNGLNKISFTAVQGVYLYTLLSGNNIVRVGKFTVN
;
A
#
# COMPACT_ATOMS: atom_id res chain seq x y z
N MET A 1 -53.51 -40.82 -0.35
CA MET A 1 -53.47 -39.40 -0.75
C MET A 1 -52.45 -38.69 0.11
N PHE A 2 -51.19 -38.64 -0.33
CA PHE A 2 -50.10 -37.89 0.35
C PHE A 2 -49.98 -36.53 -0.30
N LYS A 3 -50.15 -35.44 0.45
CA LYS A 3 -49.95 -34.08 0.02
C LYS A 3 -48.47 -33.70 0.29
N ILE A 4 -47.68 -33.57 -0.78
CA ILE A 4 -46.34 -33.02 -0.74
C ILE A 4 -46.47 -31.50 -0.66
N LYS A 5 -46.05 -30.89 0.46
CA LYS A 5 -45.86 -29.44 0.58
C LYS A 5 -44.49 -29.08 0.00
N LEU A 6 -44.50 -28.39 -1.13
CA LEU A 6 -43.32 -27.78 -1.73
C LEU A 6 -42.99 -26.50 -0.93
N LEU A 7 -41.88 -26.51 -0.18
CA LEU A 7 -41.32 -25.30 0.42
C LEU A 7 -40.46 -24.60 -0.66
N LEU A 8 -40.96 -23.49 -1.19
CA LEU A 8 -40.16 -22.55 -1.96
C LEU A 8 -39.33 -21.69 -0.96
N THR A 9 -38.05 -21.99 -0.82
CA THR A 9 -37.10 -21.05 -0.19
C THR A 9 -36.65 -20.07 -1.25
N SER A 10 -37.21 -18.85 -1.20
CA SER A 10 -36.70 -17.71 -2.00
C SER A 10 -35.35 -17.24 -1.42
N LEU A 11 -34.30 -17.55 -2.15
CA LEU A 11 -32.95 -17.00 -1.90
C LEU A 11 -32.94 -15.51 -2.31
N LEU A 12 -33.14 -14.61 -1.36
CA LEU A 12 -32.92 -13.17 -1.57
C LEU A 12 -31.41 -12.94 -1.70
N VAL A 13 -30.90 -12.84 -2.92
CA VAL A 13 -29.54 -12.31 -3.18
C VAL A 13 -29.60 -10.81 -2.95
N ALA A 14 -29.18 -10.36 -1.79
CA ALA A 14 -28.96 -8.94 -1.53
C ALA A 14 -27.78 -8.47 -2.40
N PHE A 15 -28.08 -7.83 -3.52
CA PHE A 15 -27.11 -7.06 -4.28
C PHE A 15 -26.74 -5.86 -3.39
N ALA A 16 -25.63 -5.96 -2.66
CA ALA A 16 -25.02 -4.80 -2.01
C ALA A 16 -24.55 -3.88 -3.14
N CYS A 17 -25.37 -2.89 -3.47
CA CYS A 17 -24.95 -1.76 -4.28
C CYS A 17 -23.86 -1.05 -3.49
N LEU A 18 -22.58 -1.29 -3.84
CA LEU A 18 -21.46 -0.49 -3.38
C LEU A 18 -21.72 0.93 -3.89
N VAL A 19 -22.34 1.75 -3.06
CA VAL A 19 -22.41 3.19 -3.29
C VAL A 19 -20.95 3.69 -3.21
N LEU A 20 -20.32 3.84 -4.37
CA LEU A 20 -19.04 4.53 -4.48
C LEU A 20 -19.24 5.92 -3.86
N LYS A 21 -18.63 6.14 -2.72
CA LYS A 21 -18.69 7.43 -2.04
C LYS A 21 -17.98 8.44 -2.93
N ALA A 22 -18.68 9.54 -3.26
CA ALA A 22 -18.07 10.65 -3.98
C ALA A 22 -16.82 11.13 -3.23
N GLU A 23 -15.69 11.16 -3.94
CA GLU A 23 -14.43 11.61 -3.38
C GLU A 23 -14.17 13.07 -3.78
N LYS A 24 -13.81 13.88 -2.78
CA LYS A 24 -13.39 15.26 -3.00
C LYS A 24 -11.86 15.31 -2.94
N ARG A 25 -11.24 15.89 -3.98
CA ARG A 25 -9.79 16.08 -4.07
C ARG A 25 -9.48 17.55 -4.35
N LYS A 26 -8.36 18.04 -3.82
CA LYS A 26 -7.89 19.41 -4.02
C LYS A 26 -6.53 19.39 -4.70
N ILE A 27 -6.42 20.01 -5.88
CA ILE A 27 -5.28 19.89 -6.77
C ILE A 27 -4.75 21.25 -7.19
N LEU A 28 -3.42 21.40 -7.15
CA LEU A 28 -2.70 22.54 -7.71
C LEU A 28 -1.92 22.11 -8.95
N PHE A 29 -2.12 22.81 -10.07
CA PHE A 29 -1.32 22.61 -11.29
C PHE A 29 -0.23 23.67 -11.40
N ILE A 30 1.02 23.26 -11.46
CA ILE A 30 2.20 24.08 -11.76
C ILE A 30 2.76 23.60 -13.10
N GLY A 31 2.75 24.46 -14.10
CA GLY A 31 3.15 24.07 -15.44
C GLY A 31 3.17 25.24 -16.42
N ASN A 32 2.82 24.96 -17.67
CA ASN A 32 2.83 25.97 -18.73
C ASN A 32 1.65 25.76 -19.70
N SER A 33 1.80 26.23 -20.94
CA SER A 33 0.75 26.14 -21.98
C SER A 33 0.28 24.71 -22.27
N TYR A 34 1.06 23.68 -22.02
CA TYR A 34 0.60 22.29 -22.18
C TYR A 34 -0.50 21.91 -21.16
N THR A 35 -0.57 22.64 -20.06
CA THR A 35 -1.64 22.51 -19.06
C THR A 35 -2.77 23.50 -19.32
N SER A 36 -2.48 24.76 -19.74
CA SER A 36 -3.50 25.80 -19.87
C SER A 36 -4.25 25.79 -21.21
N VAL A 37 -3.66 25.27 -22.30
CA VAL A 37 -4.35 25.16 -23.59
C VAL A 37 -5.53 24.20 -23.48
N ASN A 38 -6.71 24.64 -23.97
CA ASN A 38 -8.02 23.98 -23.81
C ASN A 38 -8.44 23.75 -22.36
N ASP A 39 -7.83 24.44 -21.38
CA ASP A 39 -8.17 24.39 -19.97
C ASP A 39 -8.26 22.95 -19.42
N LEU A 40 -7.11 22.26 -19.40
CA LEU A 40 -7.01 20.91 -18.85
C LEU A 40 -7.59 20.79 -17.42
N PRO A 41 -7.34 21.74 -16.49
CA PRO A 41 -7.93 21.67 -15.16
C PRO A 41 -9.46 21.60 -15.20
N THR A 42 -10.15 22.50 -15.94
CA THR A 42 -11.61 22.49 -16.06
C THR A 42 -12.11 21.25 -16.79
N THR A 43 -11.40 20.77 -17.80
CA THR A 43 -11.73 19.52 -18.52
C THR A 43 -11.71 18.34 -17.56
N LEU A 44 -10.68 18.21 -16.73
CA LEU A 44 -10.57 17.15 -15.72
C LEU A 44 -11.66 17.27 -14.64
N LYS A 45 -11.97 18.48 -14.17
CA LYS A 45 -13.05 18.72 -13.20
C LYS A 45 -14.39 18.25 -13.72
N ASN A 46 -14.74 18.61 -14.96
CA ASN A 46 -16.01 18.24 -15.57
C ASN A 46 -16.10 16.72 -15.81
N LEU A 47 -14.98 16.09 -16.21
CA LEU A 47 -14.89 14.64 -16.32
C LEU A 47 -15.12 13.97 -14.95
N ALA A 48 -14.42 14.41 -13.92
CA ALA A 48 -14.57 13.87 -12.56
C ALA A 48 -16.02 14.04 -12.05
N LEU A 49 -16.62 15.21 -12.27
CA LEU A 49 -18.00 15.47 -11.88
C LEU A 49 -18.98 14.51 -12.59
N SER A 50 -18.76 14.22 -13.87
CA SER A 50 -19.58 13.26 -14.63
C SER A 50 -19.46 11.82 -14.10
N MET A 51 -18.38 11.53 -13.40
CA MET A 51 -18.09 10.23 -12.75
C MET A 51 -18.52 10.18 -11.29
N GLY A 52 -19.14 11.26 -10.78
CA GLY A 52 -19.63 11.39 -9.41
C GLY A 52 -18.60 11.90 -8.40
N ASP A 53 -17.44 12.39 -8.86
CA ASP A 53 -16.38 12.92 -8.00
C ASP A 53 -16.28 14.44 -8.06
N THR A 54 -15.64 15.03 -7.06
CA THR A 54 -15.50 16.48 -6.97
C THR A 54 -14.03 16.89 -6.92
N LEU A 55 -13.62 17.84 -7.81
CA LEU A 55 -12.30 18.44 -7.82
C LEU A 55 -12.39 19.93 -7.46
N GLU A 56 -11.61 20.35 -6.46
CA GLU A 56 -11.22 21.75 -6.26
C GLU A 56 -9.84 21.95 -6.86
N MET A 57 -9.67 22.97 -7.68
CA MET A 57 -8.44 23.15 -8.43
C MET A 57 -7.99 24.59 -8.43
N ASP A 58 -6.67 24.77 -8.47
CA ASP A 58 -6.02 26.02 -8.79
C ASP A 58 -4.82 25.74 -9.71
N SER A 59 -4.31 26.76 -10.39
CA SER A 59 -3.20 26.59 -11.31
C SER A 59 -2.33 27.84 -11.43
N ASN A 60 -1.06 27.62 -11.74
CA ASN A 60 -0.15 28.64 -12.26
C ASN A 60 0.62 28.07 -13.44
N THR A 61 0.17 28.41 -14.67
CA THR A 61 0.60 27.77 -15.92
C THR A 61 0.92 28.79 -17.03
N PRO A 62 1.79 29.81 -16.78
CA PRO A 62 2.19 30.76 -17.81
C PRO A 62 2.92 30.07 -18.97
N GLY A 63 2.70 30.53 -20.19
CA GLY A 63 3.31 29.95 -21.39
C GLY A 63 4.84 29.86 -21.29
N GLY A 64 5.40 28.72 -21.70
CA GLY A 64 6.84 28.47 -21.75
C GLY A 64 7.57 28.36 -20.41
N MET A 65 6.87 28.41 -19.27
CA MET A 65 7.51 28.30 -17.95
C MET A 65 8.26 26.97 -17.78
N THR A 66 9.46 27.08 -17.21
CA THR A 66 10.34 25.96 -16.81
C THR A 66 10.20 25.68 -15.32
N PHE A 67 10.68 24.53 -14.85
CA PHE A 67 10.74 24.28 -13.41
C PHE A 67 11.63 25.30 -12.69
N ASN A 68 12.78 25.68 -13.31
CA ASN A 68 13.65 26.71 -12.76
C ASN A 68 12.89 28.01 -12.52
N ALA A 69 12.17 28.51 -13.52
CA ALA A 69 11.40 29.73 -13.42
C ALA A 69 10.29 29.65 -12.34
N HIS A 70 9.63 28.50 -12.18
CA HIS A 70 8.65 28.27 -11.14
C HIS A 70 9.26 28.34 -9.73
N THR A 71 10.52 27.94 -9.51
CA THR A 71 11.16 27.98 -8.19
C THR A 71 11.34 29.38 -7.62
N THR A 72 11.19 30.42 -8.42
CA THR A 72 11.32 31.84 -8.04
C THR A 72 10.07 32.67 -8.37
N ASN A 73 9.05 32.07 -9.01
CA ASN A 73 7.83 32.75 -9.38
C ASN A 73 6.95 32.99 -8.16
N ALA A 74 6.68 34.24 -7.84
CA ALA A 74 5.94 34.62 -6.64
C ALA A 74 4.53 33.99 -6.59
N THR A 75 3.82 33.89 -7.73
CA THR A 75 2.48 33.28 -7.80
C THR A 75 2.54 31.78 -7.53
N THR A 76 3.52 31.07 -8.13
CA THR A 76 3.76 29.64 -7.84
C THR A 76 3.99 29.41 -6.35
N LEU A 77 4.93 30.16 -5.77
CA LEU A 77 5.29 30.02 -4.36
C LEU A 77 4.11 30.32 -3.43
N ALA A 78 3.37 31.39 -3.69
CA ALA A 78 2.18 31.73 -2.91
C ALA A 78 1.11 30.64 -2.97
N LYS A 79 0.84 30.04 -4.14
CA LYS A 79 -0.13 28.96 -4.30
C LYS A 79 0.32 27.66 -3.59
N ILE A 80 1.59 27.32 -3.65
CA ILE A 80 2.14 26.18 -2.89
C ILE A 80 1.98 26.43 -1.38
N GLN A 81 2.29 27.64 -0.92
CA GLN A 81 2.22 28.03 0.49
C GLN A 81 0.79 28.09 1.07
N LEU A 82 -0.25 28.26 0.22
CA LEU A 82 -1.64 28.18 0.68
C LEU A 82 -1.95 26.87 1.40
N GLY A 83 -1.30 25.80 1.02
CA GLY A 83 -1.46 24.50 1.66
C GLY A 83 -2.83 23.83 1.46
N GLY A 84 -2.99 22.67 2.09
CA GLY A 84 -4.23 21.90 2.03
C GLY A 84 -4.51 21.28 0.67
N TRP A 85 -3.49 21.05 -0.14
CA TRP A 85 -3.56 20.31 -1.39
C TRP A 85 -3.47 18.81 -1.12
N ASP A 86 -4.30 18.01 -1.79
CA ASP A 86 -4.13 16.56 -1.83
C ASP A 86 -3.05 16.21 -2.85
N TYR A 87 -3.03 16.94 -3.98
CA TYR A 87 -2.07 16.74 -5.07
C TYR A 87 -1.49 18.06 -5.56
N VAL A 88 -0.21 18.04 -5.90
CA VAL A 88 0.44 19.12 -6.67
C VAL A 88 1.04 18.53 -7.92
N VAL A 89 0.51 18.95 -9.06
CA VAL A 89 0.96 18.52 -10.39
C VAL A 89 2.09 19.41 -10.86
N LEU A 90 3.23 18.82 -11.21
CA LEU A 90 4.41 19.49 -11.75
C LEU A 90 4.61 19.09 -13.20
N GLN A 91 4.50 20.06 -14.13
CA GLN A 91 4.70 19.89 -15.56
C GLN A 91 5.87 20.77 -16.02
N ALA A 92 6.95 20.13 -16.48
CA ALA A 92 8.14 20.79 -16.99
C ALA A 92 7.89 21.47 -18.36
N GLN A 93 8.82 22.33 -18.79
CA GLN A 93 8.80 22.84 -20.14
C GLN A 93 8.83 21.68 -21.16
N SER A 94 8.10 21.83 -22.27
CA SER A 94 7.76 20.72 -23.17
C SER A 94 8.96 19.97 -23.78
N GLN A 95 10.11 20.62 -23.91
CA GLN A 95 11.32 20.09 -24.54
C GLN A 95 12.37 19.66 -23.54
N GLU A 96 12.54 20.43 -22.43
CA GLU A 96 13.66 20.25 -21.49
C GLU A 96 13.83 18.79 -21.02
N PRO A 97 12.79 18.06 -20.60
CA PRO A 97 13.00 16.68 -20.15
C PRO A 97 13.40 15.71 -21.27
N SER A 98 13.31 16.12 -22.54
CA SER A 98 13.70 15.29 -23.68
C SER A 98 15.14 15.47 -24.12
N PHE A 99 15.85 16.48 -23.62
CA PHE A 99 17.23 16.78 -24.00
C PHE A 99 18.23 15.71 -23.56
N ASP A 100 19.50 15.94 -23.86
CA ASP A 100 20.58 15.05 -23.44
C ASP A 100 20.52 14.81 -21.92
N PRO A 101 20.69 13.56 -21.43
CA PRO A 101 20.60 13.26 -20.02
C PRO A 101 21.49 14.11 -19.12
N SER A 102 22.69 14.49 -19.59
CA SER A 102 23.59 15.37 -18.84
C SER A 102 23.06 16.79 -18.69
N GLN A 103 22.37 17.28 -19.70
CA GLN A 103 21.69 18.57 -19.66
C GLN A 103 20.46 18.53 -18.76
N VAL A 104 19.62 17.51 -18.88
CA VAL A 104 18.44 17.33 -18.02
C VAL A 104 18.82 17.23 -16.55
N ALA A 105 19.94 16.55 -16.24
CA ALA A 105 20.48 16.43 -14.88
C ALA A 105 20.85 17.78 -14.25
N VAL A 106 21.19 18.78 -15.04
CA VAL A 106 21.55 20.12 -14.57
C VAL A 106 20.37 21.10 -14.65
N ASP A 107 19.64 21.07 -15.75
CA ASP A 107 18.66 22.12 -16.09
C ASP A 107 17.23 21.79 -15.63
N THR A 108 16.93 20.51 -15.30
CA THR A 108 15.57 20.08 -14.97
C THR A 108 15.46 19.43 -13.58
N TYR A 109 16.23 18.39 -13.31
CA TYR A 109 16.08 17.59 -12.08
C TYR A 109 16.29 18.35 -10.78
N PRO A 110 17.27 19.28 -10.63
CA PRO A 110 17.44 20.04 -9.39
C PRO A 110 16.23 20.91 -9.06
N TYR A 111 15.57 21.44 -10.09
CA TYR A 111 14.41 22.30 -9.93
C TYR A 111 13.12 21.50 -9.71
N ALA A 112 13.00 20.32 -10.31
CA ALA A 112 11.95 19.36 -9.98
C ALA A 112 11.99 19.00 -8.48
N LYS A 113 13.19 18.63 -7.97
CA LYS A 113 13.42 18.35 -6.56
C LYS A 113 13.14 19.54 -5.65
N LYS A 114 13.54 20.76 -6.07
CA LYS A 114 13.28 21.97 -5.30
C LYS A 114 11.78 22.27 -5.18
N LEU A 115 11.03 22.12 -6.28
CA LEU A 115 9.58 22.33 -6.26
C LEU A 115 8.87 21.28 -5.40
N ASP A 116 9.23 20.01 -5.52
CA ASP A 116 8.72 18.93 -4.70
C ASP A 116 8.99 19.20 -3.20
N SER A 117 10.20 19.61 -2.84
CA SER A 117 10.55 19.98 -1.46
C SER A 117 9.71 21.15 -0.94
N LEU A 118 9.45 22.17 -1.76
CA LEU A 118 8.60 23.30 -1.39
C LEU A 118 7.14 22.87 -1.17
N VAL A 119 6.65 21.94 -1.97
CA VAL A 119 5.32 21.32 -1.78
C VAL A 119 5.25 20.67 -0.42
N HIS A 120 6.20 19.80 -0.06
CA HIS A 120 6.15 19.03 1.17
C HIS A 120 6.45 19.86 2.43
N VAL A 121 7.19 20.97 2.32
CA VAL A 121 7.34 21.92 3.44
C VAL A 121 6.01 22.56 3.81
N SER A 122 5.19 22.94 2.83
CA SER A 122 3.90 23.59 3.06
C SER A 122 2.74 22.61 3.20
N ASN A 123 2.86 21.43 2.59
CA ASN A 123 1.87 20.36 2.56
C ASN A 123 2.53 19.01 2.75
N PRO A 124 2.89 18.61 3.97
CA PRO A 124 3.61 17.34 4.21
C PRO A 124 2.87 16.11 3.72
N CYS A 125 1.56 16.23 3.50
CA CYS A 125 0.66 15.16 3.10
C CYS A 125 0.18 15.27 1.64
N ALA A 126 0.61 16.29 0.90
CA ALA A 126 0.32 16.36 -0.52
C ALA A 126 1.14 15.33 -1.28
N GLU A 127 0.56 14.78 -2.33
CA GLU A 127 1.29 13.96 -3.28
C GLU A 127 1.73 14.81 -4.47
N THR A 128 3.02 14.75 -4.79
CA THR A 128 3.54 15.35 -6.02
C THR A 128 3.27 14.41 -7.19
N ILE A 129 2.68 14.93 -8.26
CA ILE A 129 2.46 14.21 -9.52
C ILE A 129 3.28 14.86 -10.62
N PHE A 130 4.28 14.15 -11.13
CA PHE A 130 4.96 14.56 -12.34
C PHE A 130 4.10 14.25 -13.58
N TYR A 131 3.70 15.28 -14.29
CA TYR A 131 2.88 15.19 -15.49
C TYR A 131 3.75 14.90 -16.70
N MET A 132 3.88 13.63 -17.08
CA MET A 132 4.61 13.21 -18.28
C MET A 132 3.91 13.72 -19.53
N THR A 133 4.55 14.66 -20.19
CA THR A 133 4.07 15.22 -21.47
C THR A 133 4.44 14.32 -22.65
N TRP A 134 4.13 14.74 -23.85
CA TRP A 134 4.30 14.01 -25.12
C TRP A 134 5.34 14.69 -26.01
N GLY A 135 5.94 13.91 -26.90
CA GLY A 135 6.85 14.41 -27.94
C GLY A 135 6.10 15.27 -28.96
N ARG A 136 6.78 16.26 -29.55
CA ARG A 136 6.26 17.00 -30.71
C ARG A 136 5.95 16.03 -31.84
N LYS A 137 4.95 16.35 -32.66
CA LYS A 137 4.35 15.45 -33.67
C LYS A 137 5.38 14.78 -34.58
N ASN A 138 6.42 15.51 -34.96
CA ASN A 138 7.49 15.05 -35.83
C ASN A 138 8.88 15.05 -35.16
N GLY A 139 8.95 15.15 -33.82
CA GLY A 139 10.19 15.36 -33.08
C GLY A 139 10.55 16.85 -32.96
N ASP A 140 11.72 17.12 -32.34
CA ASP A 140 12.20 18.49 -32.09
C ASP A 140 13.24 18.91 -33.14
N ALA A 141 12.78 19.40 -34.29
CA ALA A 141 13.67 19.86 -35.36
C ALA A 141 14.63 20.98 -34.93
N SER A 142 14.26 21.79 -33.93
CA SER A 142 15.06 22.94 -33.49
C SER A 142 16.31 22.51 -32.72
N ASN A 143 16.25 21.41 -31.99
CA ASN A 143 17.35 20.91 -31.12
C ASN A 143 17.94 19.59 -31.62
N CYS A 144 17.38 19.04 -32.70
CA CYS A 144 17.72 17.75 -33.29
C CYS A 144 19.22 17.61 -33.63
N ALA A 145 19.85 18.69 -34.12
CA ALA A 145 21.26 18.67 -34.49
C ALA A 145 22.19 18.50 -33.26
N ALA A 146 21.78 19.04 -32.12
CA ALA A 146 22.56 18.92 -30.88
C ALA A 146 22.36 17.55 -30.20
N TYR A 147 21.17 16.96 -30.33
CA TYR A 147 20.85 15.68 -29.72
C TYR A 147 19.96 14.82 -30.64
N PRO A 148 20.56 14.00 -31.51
CA PRO A 148 19.84 13.26 -32.55
C PRO A 148 18.67 12.37 -32.10
N PRO A 149 18.63 11.79 -30.88
CA PRO A 149 17.46 11.00 -30.44
C PRO A 149 16.13 11.74 -30.54
N ILE A 150 16.10 13.07 -30.35
CA ILE A 150 14.86 13.87 -30.41
C ILE A 150 14.45 14.30 -31.82
N CYS A 151 15.18 13.89 -32.86
CA CYS A 151 14.81 14.15 -34.26
C CYS A 151 13.48 13.51 -34.67
N THR A 152 13.00 12.53 -33.91
CA THR A 152 11.77 11.83 -34.20
C THR A 152 10.82 11.90 -32.99
N TYR A 153 9.53 11.76 -33.26
CA TYR A 153 8.53 11.63 -32.20
C TYR A 153 8.89 10.52 -31.22
N ASN A 154 9.20 9.33 -31.73
CA ASN A 154 9.47 8.17 -30.87
C ASN A 154 10.69 8.38 -29.96
N GLY A 155 11.77 8.94 -30.49
CA GLY A 155 12.95 9.22 -29.68
C GLY A 155 12.70 10.31 -28.63
N MET A 156 12.01 11.40 -29.02
CA MET A 156 11.63 12.45 -28.07
C MET A 156 10.70 11.92 -26.99
N GLN A 157 9.68 11.11 -27.36
CA GLN A 157 8.76 10.50 -26.40
C GLN A 157 9.45 9.54 -25.43
N GLN A 158 10.41 8.76 -25.92
CA GLN A 158 11.19 7.86 -25.06
C GLN A 158 12.02 8.66 -24.05
N ARG A 159 12.67 9.74 -24.46
CA ARG A 159 13.44 10.60 -23.57
C ARG A 159 12.54 11.25 -22.51
N LEU A 160 11.37 11.79 -22.91
CA LEU A 160 10.39 12.33 -21.96
C LEU A 160 9.98 11.27 -20.93
N ARG A 161 9.67 10.06 -21.41
CA ARG A 161 9.28 8.95 -20.51
C ARG A 161 10.37 8.65 -19.47
N GLU A 162 11.62 8.50 -19.91
CA GLU A 162 12.75 8.22 -19.04
C GLU A 162 12.92 9.32 -17.99
N SER A 163 12.96 10.58 -18.41
CA SER A 163 13.19 11.72 -17.51
C SER A 163 12.05 11.92 -16.50
N TYR A 164 10.80 11.77 -16.90
CA TYR A 164 9.68 11.91 -15.98
C TYR A 164 9.61 10.76 -14.96
N LEU A 165 9.95 9.54 -15.36
CA LEU A 165 10.03 8.41 -14.42
C LEU A 165 11.21 8.58 -13.45
N GLU A 166 12.33 9.09 -13.91
CA GLU A 166 13.48 9.40 -13.04
C GLU A 166 13.14 10.50 -12.04
N MET A 167 12.46 11.57 -12.46
CA MET A 167 11.97 12.61 -11.54
C MET A 167 11.02 12.03 -10.48
N ALA A 168 10.06 11.20 -10.91
CA ALA A 168 9.12 10.58 -9.99
C ALA A 168 9.83 9.67 -8.98
N MET A 169 10.75 8.82 -9.45
CA MET A 169 11.52 7.91 -8.59
C MET A 169 12.41 8.67 -7.58
N ASN A 170 13.15 9.68 -8.05
CA ASN A 170 14.10 10.41 -7.22
C ASN A 170 13.41 11.29 -6.15
N ASN A 171 12.13 11.59 -6.32
CA ASN A 171 11.34 12.40 -5.38
C ASN A 171 10.27 11.60 -4.63
N ASN A 172 10.23 10.26 -4.76
CA ASN A 172 9.17 9.41 -4.22
C ASN A 172 7.76 9.92 -4.58
N ALA A 173 7.61 10.38 -5.81
CA ALA A 173 6.42 11.02 -6.35
C ALA A 173 5.76 10.13 -7.42
N THR A 174 4.50 10.43 -7.72
CA THR A 174 3.73 9.75 -8.76
C THR A 174 4.06 10.33 -10.15
N CYS A 175 3.92 9.52 -11.19
CA CYS A 175 3.96 9.95 -12.58
C CYS A 175 2.59 9.77 -13.23
N ALA A 176 1.98 10.83 -13.79
CA ALA A 176 0.83 10.75 -14.67
C ALA A 176 1.30 10.49 -16.11
N PRO A 177 1.08 9.30 -16.70
CA PRO A 177 1.75 8.85 -17.93
C PRO A 177 1.05 9.33 -19.21
N ALA A 178 0.68 10.62 -19.30
CA ALA A 178 -0.09 11.13 -20.42
C ALA A 178 0.65 10.99 -21.75
N GLY A 179 1.97 11.15 -21.80
CA GLY A 179 2.76 10.93 -23.01
C GLY A 179 2.75 9.49 -23.52
N VAL A 180 2.65 8.50 -22.60
CA VAL A 180 2.48 7.09 -22.99
C VAL A 180 1.08 6.83 -23.53
N ALA A 181 0.05 7.38 -22.91
CA ALA A 181 -1.32 7.34 -23.44
C ALA A 181 -1.40 7.99 -24.83
N TRP A 182 -0.73 9.12 -25.00
CA TRP A 182 -0.63 9.84 -26.27
C TRP A 182 -0.03 8.97 -27.38
N LYS A 183 1.09 8.29 -27.07
CA LYS A 183 1.71 7.35 -28.02
C LYS A 183 0.77 6.21 -28.38
N LYS A 184 0.09 5.62 -27.40
CA LYS A 184 -0.87 4.53 -27.64
C LYS A 184 -2.01 4.97 -28.55
N VAL A 185 -2.56 6.19 -28.39
CA VAL A 185 -3.59 6.71 -29.28
C VAL A 185 -3.04 6.92 -30.69
N ARG A 186 -1.86 7.52 -30.84
CA ARG A 186 -1.22 7.69 -32.16
C ARG A 186 -1.01 6.36 -32.89
N ASP A 187 -0.62 5.32 -32.16
CA ASP A 187 -0.35 4.00 -32.72
C ASP A 187 -1.65 3.24 -33.09
N THR A 188 -2.72 3.41 -32.28
CA THR A 188 -3.96 2.61 -32.40
C THR A 188 -5.06 3.33 -33.16
N TYR A 189 -5.16 4.65 -32.98
CA TYR A 189 -6.20 5.51 -33.56
C TYR A 189 -5.58 6.70 -34.28
N PRO A 190 -4.80 6.51 -35.34
CA PRO A 190 -4.03 7.57 -36.02
C PRO A 190 -4.88 8.68 -36.64
N LEU A 191 -6.19 8.48 -36.77
CA LEU A 191 -7.13 9.49 -37.27
C LEU A 191 -7.60 10.45 -36.17
N ILE A 192 -7.38 10.15 -34.89
CA ILE A 192 -7.66 11.08 -33.79
C ILE A 192 -6.51 12.08 -33.72
N GLU A 193 -6.73 13.30 -34.17
CA GLU A 193 -5.71 14.35 -34.09
C GLU A 193 -5.57 14.87 -32.66
N LEU A 194 -4.41 14.64 -32.08
CA LEU A 194 -4.11 15.01 -30.69
C LEU A 194 -3.41 16.38 -30.58
N TYR A 195 -2.89 16.91 -31.69
CA TYR A 195 -2.14 18.18 -31.71
C TYR A 195 -2.96 19.33 -32.31
N ASN A 196 -2.63 20.53 -31.89
CA ASN A 196 -2.99 21.73 -32.61
C ASN A 196 -2.15 21.88 -33.91
N ALA A 197 -2.43 22.89 -34.71
CA ALA A 197 -1.74 23.16 -35.97
C ALA A 197 -0.24 23.42 -35.82
N ASP A 198 0.23 23.76 -34.62
CA ASP A 198 1.66 23.96 -34.30
C ASP A 198 2.42 22.65 -34.03
N GLU A 199 1.75 21.50 -34.11
CA GLU A 199 2.32 20.17 -33.94
C GLU A 199 2.96 19.93 -32.57
N SER A 200 2.62 20.74 -31.58
CA SER A 200 3.19 20.77 -30.22
C SER A 200 2.12 20.80 -29.13
N HIS A 201 1.27 21.83 -29.14
CA HIS A 201 0.21 21.98 -28.13
C HIS A 201 -0.93 20.97 -28.35
N PRO A 202 -1.67 20.64 -27.30
CA PRO A 202 -2.74 19.66 -27.36
C PRO A 202 -3.95 20.24 -28.13
N SER A 203 -4.58 19.43 -28.98
CA SER A 203 -5.94 19.67 -29.46
C SER A 203 -6.95 19.43 -28.31
N VAL A 204 -8.24 19.66 -28.60
CA VAL A 204 -9.33 19.28 -27.66
C VAL A 204 -9.28 17.79 -27.34
N SER A 205 -9.04 16.93 -28.37
CA SER A 205 -8.90 15.47 -28.16
C SER A 205 -7.69 15.13 -27.29
N GLY A 206 -6.55 15.80 -27.54
CA GLY A 206 -5.33 15.62 -26.74
C GLY A 206 -5.54 16.00 -25.27
N THR A 207 -6.16 17.17 -25.03
CA THR A 207 -6.48 17.61 -23.66
C THR A 207 -7.43 16.64 -22.96
N TYR A 208 -8.43 16.11 -23.66
CA TYR A 208 -9.36 15.13 -23.10
C TYR A 208 -8.68 13.80 -22.74
N LEU A 209 -7.79 13.30 -23.62
CA LEU A 209 -6.95 12.12 -23.31
C LEU A 209 -6.16 12.32 -22.01
N VAL A 210 -5.54 13.49 -21.86
CA VAL A 210 -4.78 13.83 -20.65
C VAL A 210 -5.70 13.86 -19.43
N ALA A 211 -6.88 14.46 -19.55
CA ALA A 211 -7.86 14.47 -18.46
C ALA A 211 -8.28 13.04 -18.04
N CYS A 212 -8.52 12.14 -19.00
CA CYS A 212 -8.82 10.72 -18.73
C CYS A 212 -7.65 10.01 -18.00
N THR A 213 -6.42 10.30 -18.41
CA THR A 213 -5.22 9.78 -17.76
C THR A 213 -5.09 10.30 -16.33
N PHE A 214 -5.27 11.59 -16.11
CA PHE A 214 -5.26 12.18 -14.77
C PHE A 214 -6.37 11.63 -13.87
N TYR A 215 -7.59 11.49 -14.39
CA TYR A 215 -8.68 10.90 -13.61
C TYR A 215 -8.29 9.52 -13.07
N SER A 216 -7.73 8.68 -13.92
CA SER A 216 -7.31 7.34 -13.51
C SER A 216 -6.10 7.36 -12.56
N SER A 217 -5.18 8.32 -12.71
CA SER A 217 -4.06 8.51 -11.78
C SER A 217 -4.50 9.00 -10.40
N LEU A 218 -5.54 9.84 -10.34
CA LEU A 218 -6.02 10.44 -9.08
C LEU A 218 -6.95 9.51 -8.29
N TYR A 219 -7.79 8.75 -9.01
CA TYR A 219 -8.85 7.95 -8.38
C TYR A 219 -8.61 6.44 -8.46
N HIS A 220 -7.58 5.99 -9.19
CA HIS A 220 -7.32 4.57 -9.51
C HIS A 220 -8.59 3.88 -10.05
N ARG A 221 -9.37 4.62 -10.82
CA ARG A 221 -10.61 4.18 -11.45
C ARG A 221 -10.63 4.54 -12.94
N SER A 222 -11.36 3.73 -13.71
CA SER A 222 -11.53 4.00 -15.14
C SER A 222 -12.41 5.23 -15.39
N SER A 223 -12.02 6.05 -16.36
CA SER A 223 -12.84 7.15 -16.87
C SER A 223 -13.87 6.70 -17.92
N VAL A 224 -13.86 5.42 -18.31
CA VAL A 224 -14.82 4.85 -19.25
C VAL A 224 -16.23 4.99 -18.69
N GLY A 225 -17.13 5.51 -19.53
CA GLY A 225 -18.52 5.79 -19.14
C GLY A 225 -18.74 7.25 -18.68
N SER A 226 -17.69 8.09 -18.67
CA SER A 226 -17.89 9.52 -18.47
C SER A 226 -18.84 10.08 -19.51
N THR A 227 -19.87 10.79 -19.06
CA THR A 227 -20.84 11.46 -19.92
C THR A 227 -20.39 12.85 -20.37
N TYR A 228 -19.31 13.36 -19.77
CA TYR A 228 -18.71 14.61 -20.19
C TYR A 228 -17.86 14.42 -21.44
N ILE A 229 -18.23 15.09 -22.51
CA ILE A 229 -17.50 15.15 -23.79
C ILE A 229 -17.32 16.63 -24.13
N PRO A 230 -16.08 17.11 -24.26
CA PRO A 230 -15.83 18.50 -24.67
C PRO A 230 -16.43 18.81 -26.02
N SER A 231 -16.85 20.07 -26.22
CA SER A 231 -17.35 20.54 -27.52
C SER A 231 -16.31 20.33 -28.61
N GLY A 232 -16.72 19.79 -29.73
CA GLY A 232 -15.86 19.50 -30.90
C GLY A 232 -15.21 18.11 -30.87
N LEU A 233 -15.37 17.32 -29.80
CA LEU A 233 -14.91 15.93 -29.75
C LEU A 233 -16.07 14.98 -30.11
N LEU A 234 -15.82 14.02 -31.02
CA LEU A 234 -16.78 12.96 -31.34
C LEU A 234 -16.94 11.97 -30.16
N ALA A 235 -18.17 11.50 -29.95
CA ALA A 235 -18.46 10.56 -28.86
C ALA A 235 -17.70 9.23 -28.99
N THR A 236 -17.50 8.74 -30.21
CA THR A 236 -16.69 7.56 -30.50
C THR A 236 -15.23 7.75 -30.11
N ASP A 237 -14.67 8.90 -30.43
CA ASP A 237 -13.29 9.24 -30.09
C ASP A 237 -13.14 9.43 -28.57
N ALA A 238 -14.12 10.09 -27.93
CA ALA A 238 -14.13 10.22 -26.48
C ALA A 238 -14.05 8.86 -25.77
N THR A 239 -14.83 7.86 -26.22
CA THR A 239 -14.79 6.50 -25.66
C THR A 239 -13.42 5.84 -25.86
N ASN A 240 -12.80 6.00 -27.03
CA ASN A 240 -11.45 5.49 -27.29
C ASN A 240 -10.41 6.16 -26.38
N LEU A 241 -10.49 7.48 -26.21
CA LEU A 241 -9.59 8.25 -25.35
C LEU A 241 -9.78 7.91 -23.87
N GLN A 242 -11.01 7.73 -23.39
CA GLN A 242 -11.31 7.23 -22.05
C GLN A 242 -10.65 5.87 -21.80
N THR A 243 -10.79 4.96 -22.76
CA THR A 243 -10.25 3.59 -22.67
C THR A 243 -8.72 3.61 -22.63
N ILE A 244 -8.08 4.29 -23.58
CA ILE A 244 -6.60 4.34 -23.64
C ILE A 244 -6.02 5.07 -22.42
N GLY A 245 -6.60 6.23 -22.04
CA GLY A 245 -6.16 6.99 -20.88
C GLY A 245 -6.22 6.16 -19.60
N SER A 246 -7.34 5.48 -19.36
CA SER A 246 -7.54 4.64 -18.17
C SER A 246 -6.64 3.41 -18.16
N ASN A 247 -6.61 2.64 -19.25
CA ASN A 247 -5.82 1.42 -19.29
C ASN A 247 -4.30 1.70 -19.20
N THR A 248 -3.85 2.85 -19.73
CA THR A 248 -2.43 3.25 -19.62
C THR A 248 -2.00 3.37 -18.15
N VAL A 249 -2.88 3.84 -17.28
CA VAL A 249 -2.62 3.96 -15.85
C VAL A 249 -2.86 2.63 -15.14
N LEU A 250 -4.07 2.08 -15.28
CA LEU A 250 -4.57 1.00 -14.43
C LEU A 250 -3.92 -0.36 -14.70
N ASP A 251 -3.46 -0.62 -15.93
CA ASP A 251 -2.79 -1.88 -16.27
C ASP A 251 -1.40 -2.02 -15.65
N SER A 252 -0.82 -0.92 -15.12
CA SER A 252 0.57 -0.91 -14.65
C SER A 252 0.83 0.20 -13.62
N LEU A 253 0.04 0.28 -12.55
CA LEU A 253 0.16 1.31 -11.50
C LEU A 253 1.59 1.45 -10.96
N GLU A 254 2.27 0.34 -10.73
CA GLU A 254 3.66 0.29 -10.23
C GLU A 254 4.67 0.94 -11.21
N ASN A 255 4.45 0.85 -12.52
CA ASN A 255 5.33 1.48 -13.51
C ASN A 255 5.28 3.02 -13.44
N TRP A 256 4.20 3.56 -12.92
CA TRP A 256 3.97 5.00 -12.78
C TRP A 256 4.15 5.49 -11.35
N GLN A 257 4.62 4.61 -10.45
CA GLN A 257 4.75 4.90 -9.02
C GLN A 257 3.45 5.48 -8.43
N GLN A 258 2.31 4.98 -8.87
CA GLN A 258 1.00 5.42 -8.40
C GLN A 258 0.77 5.11 -6.90
N ASP A 259 1.62 4.25 -6.31
CA ASP A 259 1.69 3.98 -4.87
C ASP A 259 2.83 4.74 -4.18
N GLY A 260 3.44 5.73 -4.86
CA GLY A 260 4.73 6.34 -4.48
C GLY A 260 4.80 6.87 -3.05
N SER A 261 3.79 7.61 -2.59
CA SER A 261 3.71 8.18 -1.24
C SER A 261 2.80 7.38 -0.30
N LEU A 262 1.97 6.48 -0.83
CA LEU A 262 0.97 5.77 -0.05
C LEU A 262 1.57 4.60 0.76
N PRO A 263 1.07 4.33 1.96
CA PRO A 263 1.42 3.13 2.69
C PRO A 263 1.13 1.87 1.88
N LYS A 264 2.01 0.86 2.01
CA LYS A 264 1.76 -0.49 1.50
C LYS A 264 1.93 -1.48 2.64
N ALA A 265 0.84 -2.08 3.07
CA ALA A 265 0.84 -3.04 4.15
C ALA A 265 1.41 -4.38 3.68
N ASN A 266 2.34 -4.93 4.42
CA ASN A 266 2.84 -6.29 4.21
C ASN A 266 3.39 -6.86 5.51
N TYR A 267 3.30 -8.19 5.66
CA TYR A 267 3.87 -8.88 6.81
C TYR A 267 4.16 -10.35 6.51
N SER A 268 5.06 -10.93 7.29
CA SER A 268 5.25 -12.38 7.42
C SER A 268 4.92 -12.82 8.84
N SER A 269 4.67 -14.10 9.02
CA SER A 269 4.46 -14.70 10.33
C SER A 269 5.18 -16.04 10.45
N SER A 270 5.62 -16.33 11.67
CA SER A 270 6.12 -17.65 12.10
C SER A 270 5.46 -18.03 13.40
N ASN A 271 5.37 -19.32 13.73
CA ASN A 271 4.72 -19.74 14.96
C ASN A 271 5.46 -20.88 15.65
N ILE A 272 5.25 -20.94 16.96
CA ILE A 272 5.53 -22.10 17.81
C ILE A 272 4.20 -22.45 18.47
N GLN A 273 3.61 -23.58 18.05
CA GLN A 273 2.27 -23.99 18.47
C GLN A 273 1.20 -22.91 18.18
N ASN A 274 0.53 -22.38 19.21
CA ASN A 274 -0.50 -21.35 19.11
C ASN A 274 0.06 -19.91 19.21
N GLN A 275 1.35 -19.73 19.45
CA GLN A 275 1.98 -18.42 19.53
C GLN A 275 2.58 -18.04 18.17
N PHE A 276 2.11 -16.94 17.61
CA PHE A 276 2.56 -16.40 16.34
C PHE A 276 3.34 -15.11 16.54
N SER A 277 4.51 -15.05 15.91
CA SER A 277 5.32 -13.84 15.79
C SER A 277 5.07 -13.23 14.43
N PHE A 278 4.61 -11.98 14.39
CA PHE A 278 4.36 -11.24 13.16
C PHE A 278 5.50 -10.27 12.90
N THR A 279 6.07 -10.33 11.70
CA THR A 279 7.13 -9.41 11.27
C THR A 279 6.52 -8.45 10.28
N ASN A 280 6.45 -7.18 10.63
CA ASN A 280 5.98 -6.12 9.76
C ASN A 280 6.99 -5.86 8.64
N GLN A 281 6.49 -5.81 7.42
CA GLN A 281 7.23 -5.54 6.18
C GLN A 281 6.59 -4.39 5.40
N SER A 282 5.70 -3.64 6.06
CA SER A 282 5.03 -2.51 5.44
C SER A 282 6.02 -1.38 5.14
N VAL A 283 5.78 -0.68 4.04
CA VAL A 283 6.58 0.47 3.64
C VAL A 283 5.73 1.74 3.71
N ARG A 284 6.37 2.90 3.86
CA ARG A 284 5.75 4.23 3.90
C ARG A 284 4.66 4.38 4.97
N SER A 285 4.82 3.69 6.10
CA SER A 285 3.88 3.68 7.23
C SER A 285 4.63 3.81 8.56
N THR A 286 4.01 4.48 9.52
CA THR A 286 4.58 4.76 10.84
C THR A 286 3.67 4.30 11.98
N GLN A 287 2.43 3.92 11.67
CA GLN A 287 1.43 3.46 12.62
C GLN A 287 0.82 2.15 12.13
N TYR A 288 0.50 1.26 13.06
CA TYR A 288 0.05 -0.08 12.75
C TYR A 288 -1.13 -0.47 13.65
N GLU A 289 -2.08 -1.21 13.10
CA GLU A 289 -3.20 -1.79 13.81
C GLU A 289 -3.35 -3.24 13.34
N TRP A 290 -3.19 -4.18 14.28
CA TRP A 290 -3.32 -5.61 14.02
C TRP A 290 -4.62 -6.15 14.60
N ASN A 291 -5.44 -6.75 13.76
CA ASN A 291 -6.60 -7.54 14.15
C ASN A 291 -6.29 -9.01 13.87
N PHE A 292 -6.27 -9.83 14.90
CA PHE A 292 -5.91 -11.24 14.80
C PHE A 292 -7.08 -12.14 14.38
N GLY A 293 -8.31 -11.59 14.33
CA GLY A 293 -9.49 -12.32 13.88
C GLY A 293 -10.10 -13.28 14.89
N ASP A 294 -9.62 -13.28 16.13
CA ASP A 294 -10.08 -14.13 17.25
C ASP A 294 -10.92 -13.36 18.30
N GLY A 295 -11.24 -12.10 18.02
CA GLY A 295 -11.97 -11.22 18.94
C GLY A 295 -11.14 -10.60 20.05
N SER A 296 -9.82 -10.81 20.06
CA SER A 296 -8.90 -10.14 20.99
C SER A 296 -8.75 -8.65 20.65
N ALA A 297 -8.19 -7.88 21.59
CA ALA A 297 -7.93 -6.45 21.39
C ALA A 297 -6.93 -6.22 20.24
N ILE A 298 -7.13 -5.12 19.52
CA ILE A 298 -6.22 -4.68 18.46
C ILE A 298 -4.84 -4.36 19.06
N SER A 299 -3.77 -4.85 18.44
CA SER A 299 -2.40 -4.49 18.79
C SER A 299 -1.88 -3.35 17.91
N THR A 300 -1.22 -2.37 18.52
CA THR A 300 -0.55 -1.26 17.80
C THR A 300 0.97 -1.42 17.73
N THR A 301 1.49 -2.52 18.22
CA THR A 301 2.92 -2.85 18.15
C THR A 301 3.33 -3.06 16.68
N ALA A 302 4.48 -2.55 16.27
CA ALA A 302 4.93 -2.68 14.88
C ALA A 302 5.05 -4.14 14.42
N SER A 303 5.63 -5.00 15.26
CA SER A 303 5.79 -6.45 15.01
C SER A 303 5.36 -7.23 16.27
N PRO A 304 4.06 -7.54 16.40
CA PRO A 304 3.54 -8.15 17.62
C PRO A 304 3.78 -9.65 17.69
N ILE A 305 3.68 -10.17 18.92
CA ILE A 305 3.50 -11.59 19.18
C ILE A 305 2.08 -11.78 19.68
N HIS A 306 1.37 -12.78 19.17
CA HIS A 306 0.01 -13.11 19.58
C HIS A 306 -0.17 -14.60 19.82
N SER A 307 -0.92 -14.96 20.88
CA SER A 307 -1.22 -16.34 21.23
C SER A 307 -2.72 -16.61 21.10
N PHE A 308 -3.08 -17.49 20.18
CA PHE A 308 -4.47 -17.89 19.98
C PHE A 308 -4.91 -18.88 21.08
N THR A 309 -6.12 -18.69 21.58
CA THR A 309 -6.66 -19.50 22.69
C THR A 309 -7.41 -20.75 22.22
N ALA A 310 -7.73 -20.88 20.94
CA ALA A 310 -8.40 -22.03 20.36
C ALA A 310 -7.76 -22.41 19.01
N THR A 311 -7.91 -23.67 18.62
CA THR A 311 -7.58 -24.15 17.26
C THR A 311 -8.60 -23.60 16.27
N GLY A 312 -8.18 -23.30 15.06
CA GLY A 312 -9.08 -22.76 14.03
C GLY A 312 -8.34 -22.04 12.93
N ASN A 313 -9.13 -21.53 11.98
CA ASN A 313 -8.63 -20.64 10.92
C ASN A 313 -8.97 -19.21 11.29
N TYR A 314 -7.95 -18.36 11.28
CA TYR A 314 -8.07 -16.96 11.63
C TYR A 314 -7.61 -16.10 10.46
N THR A 315 -8.32 -15.00 10.21
CA THR A 315 -7.88 -13.99 9.25
C THR A 315 -7.23 -12.85 10.02
N VAL A 316 -5.90 -12.77 9.92
CA VAL A 316 -5.15 -11.69 10.53
C VAL A 316 -5.03 -10.53 9.55
N THR A 317 -5.44 -9.34 10.00
CA THR A 317 -5.40 -8.12 9.20
C THR A 317 -4.46 -7.10 9.83
N LEU A 318 -3.48 -6.65 9.05
CA LEU A 318 -2.64 -5.50 9.36
C LEU A 318 -3.18 -4.28 8.63
N LYS A 319 -3.43 -3.18 9.35
CA LYS A 319 -3.61 -1.85 8.81
C LYS A 319 -2.33 -1.05 9.06
N ALA A 320 -1.67 -0.66 7.98
CA ALA A 320 -0.46 0.18 8.01
C ALA A 320 -0.80 1.59 7.57
N LYS A 321 -0.51 2.60 8.41
CA LYS A 321 -0.94 3.98 8.24
C LYS A 321 0.26 4.93 8.31
N ASN A 322 0.26 5.98 7.48
CA ASN A 322 1.23 7.07 7.57
C ASN A 322 0.72 8.22 8.48
N THR A 323 1.57 9.20 8.71
CA THR A 323 1.23 10.40 9.52
C THR A 323 0.12 11.24 8.89
N CYS A 324 -0.12 11.09 7.59
CA CYS A 324 -1.15 11.81 6.83
C CYS A 324 -2.53 11.15 6.89
N GLY A 325 -2.63 10.01 7.56
CA GLY A 325 -3.89 9.29 7.70
C GLY A 325 -4.19 8.32 6.55
N HIS A 326 -3.38 8.31 5.49
CA HIS A 326 -3.49 7.27 4.46
C HIS A 326 -3.13 5.92 5.05
N PHE A 327 -3.81 4.88 4.61
CA PHE A 327 -3.56 3.52 5.09
C PHE A 327 -3.76 2.48 3.98
N ASP A 328 -3.14 1.33 4.20
CA ASP A 328 -3.38 0.12 3.42
C ASP A 328 -3.66 -1.05 4.35
N LEU A 329 -4.32 -2.07 3.83
CA LEU A 329 -4.75 -3.26 4.55
C LEU A 329 -4.16 -4.52 3.90
N MET A 330 -3.53 -5.37 4.72
CA MET A 330 -3.11 -6.71 4.30
C MET A 330 -3.75 -7.75 5.20
N SER A 331 -4.48 -8.68 4.60
CA SER A 331 -5.10 -9.80 5.30
C SER A 331 -4.51 -11.12 4.83
N LYS A 332 -4.15 -12.00 5.78
CA LYS A 332 -3.72 -13.38 5.49
C LYS A 332 -4.47 -14.33 6.41
N SER A 333 -4.89 -15.46 5.86
CA SER A 333 -5.44 -16.57 6.65
C SER A 333 -4.30 -17.41 7.21
N LEU A 334 -4.42 -17.79 8.48
CA LEU A 334 -3.52 -18.72 9.14
C LEU A 334 -4.33 -19.80 9.89
N THR A 335 -3.73 -20.96 10.06
CA THR A 335 -4.34 -22.08 10.78
C THR A 335 -3.59 -22.33 12.08
N VAL A 336 -4.32 -22.28 13.18
CA VAL A 336 -3.85 -22.71 14.51
C VAL A 336 -4.21 -24.18 14.69
N SER A 337 -3.23 -25.06 14.56
CA SER A 337 -3.43 -26.53 14.60
C SER A 337 -3.30 -27.13 16.00
N SER A 338 -2.63 -26.42 16.91
CA SER A 338 -2.47 -26.86 18.30
C SER A 338 -2.50 -25.66 19.25
N VAL A 339 -3.22 -25.82 20.33
CA VAL A 339 -3.18 -24.89 21.48
C VAL A 339 -2.68 -25.72 22.64
N PRO A 340 -1.67 -25.26 23.42
CA PRO A 340 -1.32 -25.93 24.65
C PRO A 340 -2.57 -25.99 25.51
N ASN A 341 -3.07 -27.19 25.80
CA ASN A 341 -4.18 -27.34 26.72
C ASN A 341 -3.69 -26.85 28.09
N GLY A 342 -4.13 -25.65 28.47
CA GLY A 342 -4.11 -25.26 29.88
C GLY A 342 -5.09 -26.14 30.63
N THR A 343 -4.57 -27.15 31.31
CA THR A 343 -5.30 -28.22 31.96
C THR A 343 -5.69 -29.40 31.04
N ASN A 344 -4.72 -30.14 30.54
CA ASN A 344 -4.92 -31.57 30.56
C ASN A 344 -4.62 -32.04 31.98
N ASP A 345 -5.65 -32.35 32.76
CA ASP A 345 -5.58 -33.51 33.60
C ASP A 345 -5.22 -34.67 32.69
N VAL A 346 -3.93 -34.90 32.53
CA VAL A 346 -3.47 -36.09 31.85
C VAL A 346 -3.92 -37.24 32.77
N ASN A 347 -5.00 -37.85 32.39
CA ASN A 347 -5.40 -39.14 32.88
C ASN A 347 -4.31 -40.11 32.38
N ILE A 348 -3.21 -40.18 33.16
CA ILE A 348 -2.08 -41.05 32.89
C ILE A 348 -2.39 -42.40 33.48
N SER A 349 -2.81 -43.27 32.61
CA SER A 349 -2.51 -44.68 32.84
C SER A 349 -1.01 -44.87 32.58
N GLU A 350 -0.21 -44.67 33.68
CA GLU A 350 1.14 -45.23 33.88
C GLU A 350 2.31 -44.68 33.01
N PRO A 351 3.57 -44.65 33.50
CA PRO A 351 4.07 -45.28 34.74
C PRO A 351 4.89 -44.41 35.73
N ASN A 352 4.89 -43.04 35.63
CA ASN A 352 5.60 -42.21 36.58
C ASN A 352 4.62 -41.57 37.60
N ASN A 353 4.38 -42.22 38.73
CA ASN A 353 3.57 -41.67 39.81
C ASN A 353 4.33 -40.55 40.54
N VAL A 354 3.77 -39.36 40.58
CA VAL A 354 4.26 -38.22 41.36
C VAL A 354 3.26 -37.92 42.47
N SER A 355 3.68 -37.98 43.70
CA SER A 355 2.86 -37.61 44.87
C SER A 355 3.62 -36.69 45.81
N TYR A 356 2.92 -35.75 46.42
CA TYR A 356 3.49 -34.85 47.45
C TYR A 356 2.84 -35.08 48.79
N ALA A 357 3.66 -35.37 49.82
CA ALA A 357 3.23 -35.49 51.19
C ALA A 357 4.39 -35.16 52.14
N SER A 358 4.13 -34.56 53.29
CA SER A 358 5.12 -34.30 54.34
C SER A 358 6.38 -33.59 53.85
N GLN A 359 6.23 -32.53 53.04
CA GLN A 359 7.31 -31.73 52.43
C GLN A 359 8.25 -32.53 51.52
N CYS A 360 7.76 -33.63 50.98
CA CYS A 360 8.52 -34.49 50.08
C CYS A 360 7.71 -34.83 48.84
N LEU A 361 8.28 -34.55 47.65
CA LEU A 361 7.77 -35.03 46.40
C LEU A 361 8.35 -36.41 46.10
N THR A 362 7.48 -37.40 45.96
CA THR A 362 7.87 -38.76 45.65
C THR A 362 7.57 -39.05 44.18
N ILE A 363 8.54 -39.57 43.45
CA ILE A 363 8.45 -39.90 42.03
C ILE A 363 8.92 -41.34 41.84
N ASN A 364 8.06 -42.19 41.35
CA ASN A 364 8.47 -43.49 40.84
C ASN A 364 8.81 -43.35 39.34
N ASN A 365 10.10 -43.22 39.05
CA ASN A 365 10.60 -43.01 37.70
C ASN A 365 10.81 -44.36 36.99
N ILE A 366 10.11 -44.61 35.91
CA ILE A 366 10.25 -45.79 35.07
C ILE A 366 10.77 -45.38 33.71
N GLY A 367 12.10 -45.29 33.56
CA GLY A 367 12.81 -45.07 32.31
C GLY A 367 13.21 -43.61 32.08
N HIS A 368 13.93 -43.29 31.13
CA HIS A 368 14.58 -42.16 30.48
C HIS A 368 14.50 -40.72 31.08
N VAL A 369 13.85 -40.46 32.18
CA VAL A 369 13.85 -39.16 32.88
C VAL A 369 15.06 -39.07 33.78
N ASN A 370 15.82 -37.98 33.69
CA ASN A 370 17.02 -37.80 34.51
C ASN A 370 17.00 -36.53 35.37
N ASN A 371 16.08 -35.62 35.14
CA ASN A 371 15.96 -34.41 35.93
C ASN A 371 14.50 -34.01 36.18
N ILE A 372 14.27 -33.34 37.32
CA ILE A 372 13.02 -32.66 37.64
C ILE A 372 13.30 -31.21 38.01
N ARG A 373 12.46 -30.31 37.50
CA ARG A 373 12.40 -28.91 37.90
C ARG A 373 11.05 -28.61 38.51
N ILE A 374 11.05 -27.94 39.66
CA ILE A 374 9.85 -27.51 40.38
C ILE A 374 9.83 -25.98 40.40
N VAL A 375 8.73 -25.39 40.01
CA VAL A 375 8.54 -23.92 39.97
C VAL A 375 7.25 -23.52 40.68
N ASN A 376 7.19 -22.32 41.23
CA ASN A 376 5.93 -21.75 41.71
C ASN A 376 5.10 -21.15 40.53
N LEU A 377 3.91 -20.63 40.82
CA LEU A 377 3.02 -20.04 39.79
C LEU A 377 3.61 -18.78 39.12
N PHE A 378 4.64 -18.17 39.69
CA PHE A 378 5.35 -17.03 39.12
C PHE A 378 6.54 -17.44 38.23
N GLY A 379 6.74 -18.76 38.02
CA GLY A 379 7.85 -19.30 37.23
C GLY A 379 9.20 -19.33 37.97
N GLN A 380 9.25 -18.97 39.24
CA GLN A 380 10.48 -19.04 40.02
C GLN A 380 10.83 -20.50 40.31
N VAL A 381 12.08 -20.89 40.05
CA VAL A 381 12.58 -22.25 40.33
C VAL A 381 12.72 -22.43 41.85
N ILE A 382 11.98 -23.39 42.36
CA ILE A 382 11.99 -23.78 43.79
C ILE A 382 13.00 -24.90 44.03
N LYS A 383 13.07 -25.84 43.07
CA LYS A 383 13.98 -26.97 43.15
C LYS A 383 14.31 -27.51 41.77
N ASP A 384 15.59 -27.76 41.52
CA ASP A 384 16.09 -28.63 40.47
C ASP A 384 16.76 -29.83 41.11
N ALA A 385 16.48 -31.03 40.61
CA ALA A 385 17.08 -32.24 41.12
C ALA A 385 17.27 -33.28 40.01
N THR A 386 18.38 -34.03 40.09
CA THR A 386 18.58 -35.22 39.30
C THR A 386 17.78 -36.36 39.87
N ILE A 387 17.14 -37.15 39.03
CA ILE A 387 16.39 -38.34 39.42
C ILE A 387 16.92 -39.56 38.67
N THR A 388 16.87 -40.69 39.36
CA THR A 388 17.31 -42.00 38.84
C THR A 388 16.13 -42.92 38.61
N ASN A 389 16.36 -44.05 37.95
CA ASN A 389 15.33 -45.07 37.77
C ASN A 389 14.86 -45.61 39.12
N GLY A 390 13.56 -45.78 39.28
CA GLY A 390 12.94 -46.24 40.54
C GLY A 390 12.40 -45.09 41.42
N LEU A 391 12.28 -45.32 42.71
CA LEU A 391 11.64 -44.41 43.65
C LEU A 391 12.60 -43.27 44.05
N ASN A 392 12.26 -42.05 43.70
CA ASN A 392 12.99 -40.83 44.10
C ASN A 392 12.18 -40.02 45.09
N LYS A 393 12.86 -39.53 46.17
CA LYS A 393 12.27 -38.63 47.15
C LYS A 393 13.00 -37.31 47.13
N ILE A 394 12.27 -36.22 46.80
CA ILE A 394 12.82 -34.89 46.69
C ILE A 394 12.21 -34.01 47.77
N SER A 395 13.03 -33.70 48.76
CA SER A 395 12.64 -32.80 49.84
C SER A 395 12.93 -31.34 49.46
N PHE A 396 12.02 -30.46 49.76
CA PHE A 396 12.19 -29.01 49.59
C PHE A 396 11.23 -28.25 50.51
N THR A 397 11.63 -27.08 50.93
CA THR A 397 10.79 -26.21 51.75
C THR A 397 9.88 -25.42 50.80
N ALA A 398 8.58 -25.56 50.98
CA ALA A 398 7.58 -24.85 50.19
C ALA A 398 6.52 -24.23 51.12
N VAL A 399 6.06 -23.04 50.77
CA VAL A 399 4.89 -22.41 51.40
C VAL A 399 3.61 -22.98 50.81
N GLN A 400 2.50 -22.85 51.52
CA GLN A 400 1.20 -23.25 51.01
C GLN A 400 0.94 -22.64 49.62
N GLY A 401 0.56 -23.47 48.66
CA GLY A 401 0.32 -23.02 47.29
C GLY A 401 0.36 -24.13 46.26
N VAL A 402 0.15 -23.75 44.99
CA VAL A 402 0.26 -24.64 43.83
C VAL A 402 1.64 -24.52 43.19
N TYR A 403 2.23 -25.68 42.90
CA TYR A 403 3.54 -25.80 42.25
C TYR A 403 3.43 -26.62 40.97
N LEU A 404 4.27 -26.26 40.01
CA LEU A 404 4.41 -27.00 38.75
C LEU A 404 5.72 -27.79 38.79
N TYR A 405 5.71 -29.01 38.25
CA TYR A 405 6.94 -29.77 38.05
C TYR A 405 7.11 -30.14 36.57
N THR A 406 8.35 -30.17 36.11
CA THR A 406 8.76 -30.60 34.79
C THR A 406 9.75 -31.74 34.92
N LEU A 407 9.46 -32.89 34.31
CA LEU A 407 10.37 -34.03 34.19
C LEU A 407 11.11 -33.90 32.85
N LEU A 408 12.43 -34.06 32.91
CA LEU A 408 13.33 -33.83 31.78
C LEU A 408 14.19 -35.06 31.46
N SER A 409 14.42 -35.31 30.18
CA SER A 409 15.43 -36.25 29.68
C SER A 409 16.45 -35.42 28.86
N GLY A 410 17.60 -35.13 29.48
CA GLY A 410 18.47 -34.09 28.94
C GLY A 410 17.76 -32.74 28.90
N ASN A 411 17.71 -32.11 27.73
CA ASN A 411 16.99 -30.84 27.49
C ASN A 411 15.54 -31.02 27.03
N ASN A 412 15.06 -32.25 26.87
CA ASN A 412 13.71 -32.51 26.37
C ASN A 412 12.73 -32.65 27.53
N ILE A 413 11.60 -31.94 27.46
CA ILE A 413 10.49 -32.07 28.39
C ILE A 413 9.78 -33.40 28.12
N VAL A 414 9.77 -34.29 29.13
CA VAL A 414 9.08 -35.55 29.06
C VAL A 414 7.67 -35.44 29.63
N ARG A 415 7.52 -34.65 30.70
CA ARG A 415 6.24 -34.47 31.41
C ARG A 415 6.21 -33.16 32.18
N VAL A 416 5.03 -32.56 32.25
CA VAL A 416 4.73 -31.44 33.18
C VAL A 416 3.52 -31.83 34.01
N GLY A 417 3.51 -31.43 35.27
CA GLY A 417 2.37 -31.65 36.17
C GLY A 417 2.31 -30.59 37.25
N LYS A 418 1.28 -30.68 38.08
CA LYS A 418 1.10 -29.81 39.24
C LYS A 418 0.84 -30.60 40.51
N PHE A 419 1.18 -30.01 41.64
CA PHE A 419 0.80 -30.53 42.99
C PHE A 419 0.52 -29.34 43.91
N THR A 420 -0.23 -29.60 44.98
CA THR A 420 -0.58 -28.58 45.97
C THR A 420 0.15 -28.87 47.27
N VAL A 421 0.72 -27.82 47.87
CA VAL A 421 1.25 -27.83 49.25
C VAL A 421 0.17 -27.19 50.12
N ASN A 422 -0.38 -27.97 51.03
CA ASN A 422 -1.43 -27.55 51.95
C ASN A 422 -0.83 -26.99 53.26
#